data_2c0bdef34dd3ebd4057504e960a9e347
#
_entry.id   2c0bdef34dd3ebd4057504e960a9e347
#
_cell.length_a   1.000
_cell.length_b   1.000
_cell.length_c   1.000
_cell.angle_alpha   90.00
_cell.angle_beta   90.00
_cell.angle_gamma   90.00
#
_symmetry.space_group_name_H-M   'P 1'
#
loop_
_entity.id
_entity.type
_entity.pdbx_description
1 polymer ?
#
loop_
_entity_poly.entity_id
_entity_poly.type
_entity_poly.pdbx_seq_one_letter_code
_entity_poly.pdbx_strand_id
1 'polypeptide(L)'
;VVKLVSDAADDPQVLAIKQTLYRVSGNSPIVAALARAAENGKQVTVLVELKARFDEENNILWARRLEKAGCHVIYGLVGLKTHAKIILIVRKEDNGIRRYLHLGTGNYNDSTAKLYTDLGLMTANDEFGSDASAFFNLLSGYSEPPVWNKLVMAPLGLREKIYALIDNEIAMVRAGREGHIIAKMNSLIDQPVIQKLYEASAAGVHIDLIVRGICGLRTGIEGISDNITVRSIVGRQLEHSRIFWFANGGEEQLYLSSADWMPRNLNDRVELFFPVETEEHIHRIKALLDLYLRDNVGAHMMQSNGTYRRVRNKLEPVSAQSTLYEMAQLAVTADKLPMEKRLQPVFSRR
;
A
#
# COMPACT_ATOMS: atom_id res chain seq x y z
N VAL A 1 1.83 7.46 -12.14
CA VAL A 1 3.19 6.93 -11.91
C VAL A 1 4.01 6.98 -13.20
N VAL A 2 3.53 6.43 -14.33
CA VAL A 2 4.28 6.48 -15.60
C VAL A 2 4.68 7.90 -15.95
N LYS A 3 3.73 8.86 -15.89
CA LYS A 3 4.01 10.28 -16.15
C LYS A 3 5.07 10.84 -15.19
N LEU A 4 5.00 10.52 -13.89
CA LEU A 4 5.97 10.97 -12.89
C LEU A 4 7.40 10.57 -13.27
N VAL A 5 7.61 9.28 -13.63
CA VAL A 5 8.94 8.77 -14.00
C VAL A 5 9.39 9.32 -15.35
N SER A 6 8.45 9.47 -16.30
CA SER A 6 8.76 10.04 -17.63
C SER A 6 9.15 11.51 -17.52
N ASP A 7 8.40 12.32 -16.80
CA ASP A 7 8.70 13.74 -16.58
C ASP A 7 10.07 13.89 -15.86
N ALA A 8 10.31 13.05 -14.85
CA ALA A 8 11.60 13.05 -14.14
C ALA A 8 12.79 12.64 -15.04
N ALA A 9 12.57 11.74 -16.01
CA ALA A 9 13.60 11.35 -16.96
C ALA A 9 14.05 12.50 -17.87
N ASP A 10 13.14 13.42 -18.19
CA ASP A 10 13.36 14.52 -19.12
C ASP A 10 13.68 15.85 -18.43
N ASP A 11 13.40 15.96 -17.11
CA ASP A 11 13.66 17.19 -16.32
C ASP A 11 15.18 17.38 -16.07
N PRO A 12 15.80 18.46 -16.55
CA PRO A 12 17.24 18.70 -16.37
C PRO A 12 17.66 18.92 -14.92
N GLN A 13 16.74 19.27 -14.03
CA GLN A 13 17.00 19.47 -12.60
C GLN A 13 17.01 18.16 -11.80
N VAL A 14 16.49 17.06 -12.35
CA VAL A 14 16.52 15.75 -11.71
C VAL A 14 17.93 15.18 -11.80
N LEU A 15 18.50 14.85 -10.64
CA LEU A 15 19.85 14.32 -10.48
C LEU A 15 19.87 12.79 -10.43
N ALA A 16 18.87 12.21 -9.75
CA ALA A 16 18.79 10.77 -9.55
C ALA A 16 17.36 10.25 -9.50
N ILE A 17 17.17 9.01 -9.96
CA ILE A 17 15.93 8.24 -9.81
C ILE A 17 16.30 6.88 -9.22
N LYS A 18 15.65 6.50 -8.11
CA LYS A 18 15.80 5.16 -7.53
C LYS A 18 14.42 4.49 -7.47
N GLN A 19 14.31 3.25 -7.92
CA GLN A 19 13.01 2.56 -8.01
C GLN A 19 13.14 1.06 -7.77
N THR A 20 12.12 0.47 -7.11
CA THR A 20 11.96 -0.99 -7.03
C THR A 20 11.07 -1.48 -8.17
N LEU A 21 11.43 -2.60 -8.79
CA LEU A 21 10.63 -3.29 -9.80
C LEU A 21 10.46 -4.75 -9.41
N TYR A 22 9.21 -5.18 -9.20
CA TYR A 22 8.86 -6.56 -8.86
C TYR A 22 8.30 -7.32 -10.05
N ARG A 23 7.26 -6.80 -10.68
CA ARG A 23 6.63 -7.31 -11.90
C ARG A 23 6.50 -6.19 -12.89
N VAL A 24 7.03 -6.40 -14.08
CA VAL A 24 7.05 -5.41 -15.14
C VAL A 24 6.40 -5.99 -16.40
N SER A 25 5.56 -5.20 -17.09
CA SER A 25 4.96 -5.59 -18.35
C SER A 25 6.00 -5.74 -19.47
N GLY A 26 5.68 -6.51 -20.50
CA GLY A 26 6.60 -6.78 -21.62
C GLY A 26 7.11 -5.51 -22.34
N ASN A 27 6.32 -4.44 -22.44
CA ASN A 27 6.68 -3.13 -23.00
C ASN A 27 6.45 -2.04 -21.96
N SER A 28 7.12 -2.12 -20.81
CA SER A 28 6.92 -1.19 -19.72
C SER A 28 7.36 0.23 -20.07
N PRO A 29 6.47 1.21 -20.06
CA PRO A 29 6.82 2.62 -20.24
C PRO A 29 7.70 3.16 -19.12
N ILE A 30 7.63 2.56 -17.92
CA ILE A 30 8.47 2.92 -16.77
C ILE A 30 9.92 2.50 -17.04
N VAL A 31 10.14 1.27 -17.51
CA VAL A 31 11.50 0.80 -17.86
C VAL A 31 12.11 1.64 -18.98
N ALA A 32 11.30 2.00 -19.99
CA ALA A 32 11.75 2.89 -21.06
C ALA A 32 12.14 4.28 -20.54
N ALA A 33 11.36 4.84 -19.60
CA ALA A 33 11.68 6.12 -18.99
C ALA A 33 12.93 6.07 -18.10
N LEU A 34 13.14 5.00 -17.34
CA LEU A 34 14.35 4.80 -16.52
C LEU A 34 15.62 4.68 -17.39
N ALA A 35 15.53 3.93 -18.49
CA ALA A 35 16.65 3.82 -19.45
C ALA A 35 16.97 5.20 -20.04
N ARG A 36 15.97 5.95 -20.51
CA ARG A 36 16.14 7.31 -21.03
C ARG A 36 16.70 8.27 -19.98
N ALA A 37 16.30 8.13 -18.73
CA ALA A 37 16.87 8.94 -17.65
C ALA A 37 18.39 8.73 -17.51
N ALA A 38 18.86 7.48 -17.57
CA ALA A 38 20.28 7.16 -17.52
C ALA A 38 21.02 7.68 -18.78
N GLU A 39 20.44 7.51 -19.97
CA GLU A 39 20.96 8.07 -21.22
C GLU A 39 21.06 9.61 -21.19
N ASN A 40 20.15 10.27 -20.46
CA ASN A 40 20.18 11.72 -20.18
C ASN A 40 21.19 12.11 -19.08
N GLY A 41 22.04 11.19 -18.63
CA GLY A 41 23.11 11.44 -17.64
C GLY A 41 22.68 11.46 -16.18
N LYS A 42 21.46 11.03 -15.84
CA LYS A 42 20.98 10.96 -14.45
C LYS A 42 21.47 9.68 -13.76
N GLN A 43 21.66 9.76 -12.45
CA GLN A 43 21.96 8.56 -11.64
C GLN A 43 20.70 7.73 -11.47
N VAL A 44 20.60 6.59 -12.15
CA VAL A 44 19.44 5.71 -12.07
C VAL A 44 19.81 4.43 -11.36
N THR A 45 19.16 4.15 -10.22
CA THR A 45 19.31 2.89 -9.47
C THR A 45 18.00 2.13 -9.50
N VAL A 46 18.03 0.91 -10.00
CA VAL A 46 16.84 0.07 -10.10
C VAL A 46 17.07 -1.25 -9.39
N LEU A 47 16.23 -1.53 -8.39
CA LEU A 47 16.20 -2.85 -7.77
C LEU A 47 15.20 -3.72 -8.52
N VAL A 48 15.68 -4.77 -9.16
CA VAL A 48 14.89 -5.73 -9.94
C VAL A 48 14.80 -7.05 -9.18
N GLU A 49 13.58 -7.50 -8.85
CA GLU A 49 13.34 -8.81 -8.26
C GLU A 49 13.31 -9.89 -9.34
N LEU A 50 14.39 -10.63 -9.50
CA LEU A 50 14.51 -11.68 -10.51
C LEU A 50 13.58 -12.88 -10.26
N LYS A 51 13.32 -13.21 -8.99
CA LYS A 51 12.50 -14.36 -8.59
C LYS A 51 10.99 -14.01 -8.49
N ALA A 52 10.52 -13.03 -9.27
CA ALA A 52 9.10 -12.72 -9.37
C ALA A 52 8.39 -13.85 -10.12
N ARG A 53 7.58 -14.63 -9.41
CA ARG A 53 6.94 -15.85 -9.95
C ARG A 53 6.18 -15.55 -11.25
N PHE A 54 6.46 -16.32 -12.31
CA PHE A 54 5.95 -16.20 -13.69
C PHE A 54 6.49 -15.01 -14.52
N ASP A 55 7.40 -14.20 -13.99
CA ASP A 55 7.96 -13.04 -14.68
C ASP A 55 9.50 -13.06 -14.71
N GLU A 56 10.13 -14.17 -14.33
CA GLU A 56 11.58 -14.30 -14.15
C GLU A 56 12.32 -13.95 -15.44
N GLU A 57 11.91 -14.51 -16.58
CA GLU A 57 12.56 -14.31 -17.87
C GLU A 57 12.44 -12.84 -18.33
N ASN A 58 11.26 -12.25 -18.20
CA ASN A 58 11.05 -10.85 -18.53
C ASN A 58 11.91 -9.92 -17.66
N ASN A 59 11.98 -10.19 -16.35
CA ASN A 59 12.74 -9.36 -15.43
C ASN A 59 14.25 -9.43 -15.71
N ILE A 60 14.78 -10.58 -16.15
CA ILE A 60 16.17 -10.70 -16.61
C ILE A 60 16.42 -9.85 -17.87
N LEU A 61 15.52 -9.90 -18.85
CA LEU A 61 15.64 -9.11 -20.08
C LEU A 61 15.62 -7.61 -19.77
N TRP A 62 14.74 -7.17 -18.88
CA TRP A 62 14.65 -5.77 -18.46
C TRP A 62 15.87 -5.31 -17.67
N ALA A 63 16.38 -6.15 -16.77
CA ALA A 63 17.59 -5.86 -16.02
C ALA A 63 18.78 -5.59 -16.98
N ARG A 64 18.99 -6.47 -17.95
CA ARG A 64 20.04 -6.31 -18.99
C ARG A 64 19.85 -5.04 -19.83
N ARG A 65 18.61 -4.69 -20.18
CA ARG A 65 18.31 -3.46 -20.91
C ARG A 65 18.66 -2.23 -20.12
N LEU A 66 18.30 -2.20 -18.82
CA LEU A 66 18.62 -1.11 -17.91
C LEU A 66 20.12 -0.96 -17.70
N GLU A 67 20.86 -2.06 -17.50
CA GLU A 67 22.31 -2.04 -17.40
C GLU A 67 22.97 -1.48 -18.67
N LYS A 68 22.51 -1.92 -19.85
CA LYS A 68 23.01 -1.42 -21.13
C LYS A 68 22.76 0.08 -21.33
N ALA A 69 21.68 0.62 -20.75
CA ALA A 69 21.38 2.05 -20.75
C ALA A 69 22.18 2.86 -19.72
N GLY A 70 22.99 2.20 -18.88
CA GLY A 70 23.80 2.85 -17.83
C GLY A 70 23.12 2.94 -16.46
N CYS A 71 22.01 2.25 -16.23
CA CYS A 71 21.41 2.15 -14.91
C CYS A 71 22.24 1.24 -13.98
N HIS A 72 22.33 1.61 -12.70
CA HIS A 72 22.82 0.72 -11.66
C HIS A 72 21.70 -0.25 -11.26
N VAL A 73 21.83 -1.52 -11.62
CA VAL A 73 20.83 -2.56 -11.34
C VAL A 73 21.24 -3.36 -10.12
N ILE A 74 20.35 -3.46 -9.13
CA ILE A 74 20.49 -4.28 -7.93
C ILE A 74 19.57 -5.49 -8.08
N TYR A 75 20.11 -6.69 -7.90
CA TYR A 75 19.40 -7.96 -8.06
C TYR A 75 18.82 -8.53 -6.77
N GLY A 76 18.25 -7.64 -5.92
CA GLY A 76 17.66 -8.01 -4.66
C GLY A 76 18.66 -8.30 -3.55
N LEU A 77 18.16 -8.69 -2.39
CA LEU A 77 18.96 -9.12 -1.25
C LEU A 77 18.99 -10.67 -1.17
N VAL A 78 20.12 -11.21 -0.79
CA VAL A 78 20.25 -12.66 -0.60
C VAL A 78 19.29 -13.12 0.50
N GLY A 79 18.47 -14.10 0.20
CA GLY A 79 17.50 -14.68 1.15
C GLY A 79 16.17 -13.90 1.28
N LEU A 80 16.08 -12.68 0.79
CA LEU A 80 14.85 -11.87 0.85
C LEU A 80 14.34 -11.56 -0.57
N LYS A 81 13.01 -11.52 -0.73
CA LYS A 81 12.38 -11.03 -1.96
C LYS A 81 11.94 -9.59 -1.79
N THR A 82 12.32 -8.71 -2.70
CA THR A 82 11.89 -7.32 -2.65
C THR A 82 10.49 -7.16 -3.23
N HIS A 83 9.54 -6.82 -2.35
CA HIS A 83 8.14 -6.60 -2.74
C HIS A 83 7.65 -5.17 -2.45
N ALA A 84 8.47 -4.33 -1.87
CA ALA A 84 8.20 -2.92 -1.66
C ALA A 84 7.98 -2.17 -2.99
N LYS A 85 7.10 -1.17 -3.00
CA LYS A 85 6.82 -0.31 -4.17
C LYS A 85 7.15 1.11 -3.80
N ILE A 86 8.34 1.54 -4.22
CA ILE A 86 8.88 2.86 -3.91
C ILE A 86 9.64 3.43 -5.11
N ILE A 87 9.42 4.72 -5.35
CA ILE A 87 10.19 5.56 -6.27
C ILE A 87 10.72 6.74 -5.46
N LEU A 88 12.00 7.01 -5.60
CA LEU A 88 12.65 8.21 -5.09
C LEU A 88 13.24 8.99 -6.25
N ILE A 89 12.82 10.25 -6.40
CA ILE A 89 13.36 11.20 -7.37
C ILE A 89 14.08 12.29 -6.57
N VAL A 90 15.35 12.52 -6.88
CA VAL A 90 16.17 13.55 -6.27
C VAL A 90 16.33 14.69 -7.26
N ARG A 91 15.82 15.86 -6.92
CA ARG A 91 15.80 17.04 -7.77
C ARG A 91 16.57 18.19 -7.13
N LYS A 92 17.35 18.92 -7.93
CA LYS A 92 17.95 20.18 -7.53
C LYS A 92 16.93 21.29 -7.72
N GLU A 93 16.66 22.04 -6.66
CA GLU A 93 15.78 23.21 -6.70
C GLU A 93 16.54 24.47 -6.27
N ASP A 94 15.93 25.63 -6.35
CA ASP A 94 16.58 26.91 -6.03
C ASP A 94 17.06 26.97 -4.56
N ASN A 95 16.33 26.29 -3.67
CA ASN A 95 16.62 26.23 -2.23
C ASN A 95 17.39 24.98 -1.80
N GLY A 96 17.89 24.15 -2.74
CA GLY A 96 18.69 22.97 -2.44
C GLY A 96 18.15 21.68 -3.07
N ILE A 97 18.48 20.56 -2.46
CA ILE A 97 18.06 19.24 -2.92
C ILE A 97 16.69 18.86 -2.34
N ARG A 98 15.75 18.56 -3.20
CA ARG A 98 14.43 18.04 -2.80
C ARG A 98 14.22 16.60 -3.26
N ARG A 99 13.54 15.83 -2.42
CA ARG A 99 13.22 14.42 -2.68
C ARG A 99 11.73 14.28 -2.88
N TYR A 100 11.35 13.70 -4.00
CA TYR A 100 9.96 13.37 -4.34
C TYR A 100 9.80 11.87 -4.32
N LEU A 101 8.78 11.38 -3.64
CA LEU A 101 8.52 9.98 -3.47
C LEU A 101 7.16 9.57 -4.03
N HIS A 102 7.11 8.35 -4.53
CA HIS A 102 5.88 7.60 -4.66
C HIS A 102 6.03 6.30 -3.88
N LEU A 103 5.07 6.03 -3.00
CA LEU A 103 4.93 4.80 -2.23
C LEU A 103 3.61 4.13 -2.62
N GLY A 104 3.60 2.81 -2.84
CA GLY A 104 2.41 2.15 -3.35
C GLY A 104 2.09 0.82 -2.67
N THR A 105 0.81 0.45 -2.68
CA THR A 105 0.35 -0.89 -2.31
C THR A 105 0.50 -1.88 -3.47
N GLY A 106 0.47 -1.39 -4.71
CA GLY A 106 0.45 -2.15 -5.95
C GLY A 106 1.71 -2.07 -6.80
N ASN A 107 1.92 -3.06 -7.65
CA ASN A 107 3.08 -3.15 -8.52
C ASN A 107 3.10 -2.05 -9.59
N TYR A 108 4.31 -1.67 -10.02
CA TYR A 108 4.54 -0.79 -11.17
C TYR A 108 4.37 -1.55 -12.50
N ASN A 109 3.16 -2.03 -12.75
CA ASN A 109 2.80 -2.81 -13.92
C ASN A 109 1.50 -2.26 -14.52
N ASP A 110 1.61 -1.66 -15.70
CA ASP A 110 0.53 -0.99 -16.41
C ASP A 110 -0.60 -1.95 -16.86
N SER A 111 -0.28 -3.22 -17.08
CA SER A 111 -1.27 -4.24 -17.45
C SER A 111 -2.13 -4.65 -16.25
N THR A 112 -1.50 -4.95 -15.11
CA THR A 112 -2.24 -5.34 -13.89
C THR A 112 -2.94 -4.14 -13.23
N ALA A 113 -2.43 -2.92 -13.40
CA ALA A 113 -3.06 -1.69 -12.88
C ALA A 113 -4.47 -1.44 -13.45
N LYS A 114 -4.81 -2.03 -14.60
CA LYS A 114 -6.16 -1.96 -15.19
C LYS A 114 -7.18 -2.87 -14.50
N LEU A 115 -6.69 -3.87 -13.77
CA LEU A 115 -7.50 -4.94 -13.17
C LEU A 115 -7.50 -4.89 -11.64
N TYR A 116 -6.50 -4.27 -11.03
CA TYR A 116 -6.28 -4.23 -9.58
C TYR A 116 -6.69 -2.88 -9.00
N THR A 117 -7.24 -2.91 -7.80
CA THR A 117 -7.44 -1.70 -7.00
C THR A 117 -6.25 -1.50 -6.08
N ASP A 118 -5.56 -0.40 -6.22
CA ASP A 118 -4.40 -0.06 -5.39
C ASP A 118 -4.43 1.42 -4.99
N LEU A 119 -3.63 1.75 -3.98
CA LEU A 119 -3.40 3.12 -3.53
C LEU A 119 -1.93 3.48 -3.67
N GLY A 120 -1.66 4.72 -4.00
CA GLY A 120 -0.34 5.32 -4.02
C GLY A 120 -0.32 6.65 -3.30
N LEU A 121 0.72 6.89 -2.52
CA LEU A 121 1.01 8.16 -1.86
C LEU A 121 2.16 8.85 -2.59
N MET A 122 1.96 10.11 -2.99
CA MET A 122 3.03 10.99 -3.45
C MET A 122 3.34 12.01 -2.35
N THR A 123 4.61 12.17 -2.02
CA THR A 123 5.05 13.10 -0.99
C THR A 123 6.42 13.70 -1.30
N ALA A 124 6.65 14.91 -0.81
CA ALA A 124 7.95 15.57 -0.81
C ALA A 124 8.37 15.94 0.64
N ASN A 125 7.81 15.27 1.63
CA ASN A 125 8.19 15.45 3.04
C ASN A 125 9.61 14.95 3.26
N ASP A 126 10.42 15.72 3.98
CA ASP A 126 11.86 15.47 4.15
C ASP A 126 12.15 14.19 4.97
N GLU A 127 11.31 13.85 5.96
CA GLU A 127 11.48 12.64 6.77
C GLU A 127 11.26 11.39 5.93
N PHE A 128 10.19 11.36 5.11
CA PHE A 128 9.99 10.31 4.11
C PHE A 128 11.14 10.24 3.11
N GLY A 129 11.64 11.41 2.66
CA GLY A 129 12.78 11.51 1.74
C GLY A 129 14.07 10.94 2.34
N SER A 130 14.31 11.19 3.61
CA SER A 130 15.44 10.65 4.38
C SER A 130 15.33 9.12 4.46
N ASP A 131 14.17 8.62 4.89
CA ASP A 131 13.92 7.19 5.03
C ASP A 131 14.04 6.46 3.69
N ALA A 132 13.53 7.03 2.59
CA ALA A 132 13.66 6.46 1.26
C ALA A 132 15.13 6.39 0.80
N SER A 133 15.94 7.41 1.12
CA SER A 133 17.37 7.38 0.83
C SER A 133 18.06 6.28 1.63
N ALA A 134 17.76 6.16 2.92
CA ALA A 134 18.27 5.11 3.80
C ALA A 134 17.83 3.71 3.33
N PHE A 135 16.58 3.56 2.90
CA PHE A 135 16.06 2.31 2.33
C PHE A 135 16.88 1.83 1.13
N PHE A 136 17.11 2.71 0.16
CA PHE A 136 17.92 2.34 -1.01
C PHE A 136 19.38 2.09 -0.66
N ASN A 137 19.97 2.81 0.30
CA ASN A 137 21.33 2.56 0.77
C ASN A 137 21.45 1.19 1.45
N LEU A 138 20.48 0.82 2.31
CA LEU A 138 20.42 -0.51 2.91
C LEU A 138 20.34 -1.61 1.85
N LEU A 139 19.46 -1.47 0.84
CA LEU A 139 19.30 -2.45 -0.23
C LEU A 139 20.53 -2.55 -1.15
N SER A 140 21.33 -1.50 -1.22
CA SER A 140 22.59 -1.48 -1.98
C SER A 140 23.78 -2.04 -1.19
N GLY A 141 23.58 -2.44 0.09
CA GLY A 141 24.62 -2.97 0.96
C GLY A 141 25.59 -1.92 1.52
N TYR A 142 25.23 -0.62 1.46
CA TYR A 142 26.09 0.48 1.90
C TYR A 142 25.89 0.91 3.35
N SER A 143 24.87 0.42 4.04
CA SER A 143 24.59 0.84 5.42
C SER A 143 23.96 -0.28 6.25
N GLU A 144 24.13 -0.15 7.57
CA GLU A 144 23.33 -0.87 8.54
C GLU A 144 21.87 -0.38 8.53
N PRO A 145 20.92 -1.17 9.10
CA PRO A 145 19.53 -0.76 9.21
C PRO A 145 19.41 0.61 9.91
N PRO A 146 18.77 1.59 9.29
CA PRO A 146 18.60 2.91 9.88
C PRO A 146 17.55 2.92 10.98
N VAL A 147 17.56 3.98 11.80
CA VAL A 147 16.38 4.35 12.59
C VAL A 147 15.42 5.07 11.65
N TRP A 148 14.21 4.51 11.50
CA TRP A 148 13.18 5.05 10.62
C TRP A 148 12.42 6.22 11.26
N ASN A 149 12.10 7.25 10.49
CA ASN A 149 11.24 8.36 10.92
C ASN A 149 9.76 8.06 10.65
N LYS A 150 9.46 7.65 9.43
CA LYS A 150 8.09 7.42 8.91
C LYS A 150 7.88 6.02 8.37
N LEU A 151 8.86 5.50 7.64
CA LEU A 151 8.75 4.18 7.02
C LEU A 151 9.03 3.09 8.06
N VAL A 152 8.34 1.97 7.90
CA VAL A 152 8.66 0.73 8.63
C VAL A 152 8.85 -0.37 7.60
N MET A 153 9.92 -1.14 7.75
CA MET A 153 10.30 -2.17 6.78
C MET A 153 10.14 -3.58 7.37
N ALA A 154 9.65 -4.52 6.60
CA ALA A 154 9.83 -5.93 6.86
C ALA A 154 11.15 -6.41 6.21
N PRO A 155 11.85 -7.38 6.85
CA PRO A 155 11.53 -8.02 8.12
C PRO A 155 11.99 -7.24 9.37
N LEU A 156 12.46 -5.99 9.20
CA LEU A 156 13.06 -5.16 10.23
C LEU A 156 12.02 -4.24 10.90
N GLY A 157 11.27 -4.73 11.86
CA GLY A 157 10.39 -3.92 12.71
C GLY A 157 8.91 -3.82 12.28
N LEU A 158 8.50 -4.34 11.11
CA LEU A 158 7.10 -4.24 10.69
C LEU A 158 6.14 -5.02 11.60
N ARG A 159 6.51 -6.22 12.03
CA ARG A 159 5.70 -7.02 12.95
C ARG A 159 5.53 -6.33 14.30
N GLU A 160 6.61 -5.82 14.85
CA GLU A 160 6.65 -5.07 16.11
C GLU A 160 5.78 -3.81 16.04
N LYS A 161 5.80 -3.11 14.92
CA LYS A 161 4.93 -1.95 14.70
C LYS A 161 3.45 -2.34 14.66
N ILE A 162 3.10 -3.44 14.00
CA ILE A 162 1.72 -3.97 13.99
C ILE A 162 1.27 -4.30 15.42
N TYR A 163 2.12 -4.97 16.21
CA TYR A 163 1.81 -5.28 17.60
C TYR A 163 1.60 -4.02 18.43
N ALA A 164 2.50 -3.06 18.31
CA ALA A 164 2.39 -1.81 19.06
C ALA A 164 1.10 -1.05 18.74
N LEU A 165 0.66 -1.04 17.47
CA LEU A 165 -0.61 -0.42 17.08
C LEU A 165 -1.82 -1.16 17.66
N ILE A 166 -1.82 -2.49 17.65
CA ILE A 166 -2.91 -3.30 18.25
C ILE A 166 -2.91 -3.14 19.77
N ASP A 167 -1.73 -3.17 20.42
CA ASP A 167 -1.61 -2.97 21.88
C ASP A 167 -2.09 -1.59 22.30
N ASN A 168 -1.88 -0.58 21.47
CA ASN A 168 -2.38 0.75 21.72
C ASN A 168 -3.93 0.78 21.74
N GLU A 169 -4.60 0.11 20.77
CA GLU A 169 -6.07 0.01 20.80
C GLU A 169 -6.58 -0.71 22.05
N ILE A 170 -5.91 -1.77 22.50
CA ILE A 170 -6.19 -2.44 23.76
C ILE A 170 -6.07 -1.46 24.95
N ALA A 171 -5.01 -0.66 24.97
CA ALA A 171 -4.79 0.35 26.01
C ALA A 171 -5.88 1.44 25.99
N MET A 172 -6.34 1.87 24.81
CA MET A 172 -7.43 2.84 24.68
C MET A 172 -8.72 2.29 25.28
N VAL A 173 -9.11 1.05 24.96
CA VAL A 173 -10.31 0.41 25.54
C VAL A 173 -10.19 0.29 27.06
N ARG A 174 -9.05 -0.14 27.58
CA ARG A 174 -8.80 -0.24 29.03
C ARG A 174 -8.86 1.13 29.73
N ALA A 175 -8.56 2.20 29.02
CA ALA A 175 -8.71 3.57 29.51
C ALA A 175 -10.12 4.15 29.34
N GLY A 176 -11.09 3.33 28.92
CA GLY A 176 -12.48 3.75 28.68
C GLY A 176 -12.68 4.60 27.41
N ARG A 177 -11.71 4.57 26.47
CA ARG A 177 -11.78 5.24 25.17
C ARG A 177 -12.20 4.24 24.09
N GLU A 178 -12.54 4.75 22.90
CA GLU A 178 -12.82 3.91 21.75
C GLU A 178 -11.57 3.19 21.26
N GLY A 179 -11.67 1.86 21.03
CA GLY A 179 -10.68 1.06 20.33
C GLY A 179 -11.33 0.40 19.13
N HIS A 180 -10.83 0.71 17.93
CA HIS A 180 -11.36 0.18 16.69
C HIS A 180 -10.26 0.03 15.63
N ILE A 181 -10.21 -1.12 15.00
CA ILE A 181 -9.27 -1.44 13.91
C ILE A 181 -10.05 -1.76 12.65
N ILE A 182 -9.72 -1.10 11.53
CA ILE A 182 -10.17 -1.51 10.20
C ILE A 182 -8.94 -1.90 9.39
N ALA A 183 -8.86 -3.17 8.95
CA ALA A 183 -7.72 -3.66 8.19
C ALA A 183 -8.16 -4.32 6.89
N LYS A 184 -7.71 -3.75 5.75
CA LYS A 184 -7.93 -4.30 4.41
C LYS A 184 -6.62 -4.89 3.89
N MET A 185 -6.66 -6.15 3.44
CA MET A 185 -5.51 -6.87 2.91
C MET A 185 -5.93 -8.02 1.99
N ASN A 186 -4.96 -8.64 1.33
CA ASN A 186 -5.27 -9.80 0.49
C ASN A 186 -5.38 -11.09 1.30
N SER A 187 -4.52 -11.30 2.30
CA SER A 187 -4.48 -12.52 3.11
C SER A 187 -4.05 -12.24 4.54
N LEU A 188 -4.63 -13.00 5.47
CA LEU A 188 -4.33 -12.96 6.91
C LEU A 188 -4.10 -14.40 7.38
N ILE A 189 -2.83 -14.82 7.53
CA ILE A 189 -2.46 -16.17 8.00
C ILE A 189 -1.26 -16.17 8.95
N ASP A 190 -0.75 -15.00 9.34
CA ASP A 190 0.31 -14.92 10.34
C ASP A 190 -0.28 -15.21 11.71
N GLN A 191 0.08 -16.39 12.28
CA GLN A 191 -0.50 -16.86 13.54
C GLN A 191 -0.26 -15.89 14.70
N PRO A 192 0.94 -15.32 14.92
CA PRO A 192 1.15 -14.38 15.99
C PRO A 192 0.30 -13.09 15.86
N VAL A 193 0.10 -12.58 14.63
CA VAL A 193 -0.80 -11.42 14.41
C VAL A 193 -2.26 -11.80 14.67
N ILE A 194 -2.70 -12.98 14.24
CA ILE A 194 -4.07 -13.48 14.51
C ILE A 194 -4.29 -13.61 16.02
N GLN A 195 -3.34 -14.16 16.76
CA GLN A 195 -3.43 -14.24 18.22
C GLN A 195 -3.57 -12.84 18.85
N LYS A 196 -2.79 -11.88 18.37
CA LYS A 196 -2.84 -10.49 18.84
C LYS A 196 -4.20 -9.83 18.57
N LEU A 197 -4.83 -10.13 17.44
CA LEU A 197 -6.19 -9.67 17.13
C LEU A 197 -7.23 -10.32 18.04
N TYR A 198 -7.06 -11.58 18.42
CA TYR A 198 -7.94 -12.23 19.40
C TYR A 198 -7.80 -11.60 20.79
N GLU A 199 -6.56 -11.30 21.22
CA GLU A 199 -6.31 -10.58 22.48
C GLU A 199 -7.00 -9.21 22.49
N ALA A 200 -6.93 -8.48 21.37
CA ALA A 200 -7.60 -7.18 21.22
C ALA A 200 -9.12 -7.30 21.25
N SER A 201 -9.69 -8.27 20.56
CA SER A 201 -11.13 -8.54 20.59
C SER A 201 -11.62 -8.91 21.99
N ALA A 202 -10.91 -9.80 22.69
CA ALA A 202 -11.23 -10.17 24.07
C ALA A 202 -11.11 -8.99 25.04
N ALA A 203 -10.26 -8.00 24.74
CA ALA A 203 -10.15 -6.75 25.50
C ALA A 203 -11.28 -5.74 25.18
N GLY A 204 -12.12 -5.99 24.16
CA GLY A 204 -13.23 -5.13 23.75
C GLY A 204 -12.93 -4.22 22.55
N VAL A 205 -11.80 -4.38 21.87
CA VAL A 205 -11.51 -3.65 20.63
C VAL A 205 -12.42 -4.15 19.52
N HIS A 206 -13.12 -3.24 18.82
CA HIS A 206 -13.88 -3.58 17.62
C HIS A 206 -12.94 -3.75 16.42
N ILE A 207 -13.11 -4.82 15.63
CA ILE A 207 -12.18 -5.16 14.56
C ILE A 207 -12.95 -5.53 13.29
N ASP A 208 -12.81 -4.73 12.23
CA ASP A 208 -13.38 -4.98 10.93
C ASP A 208 -12.28 -5.35 9.93
N LEU A 209 -12.31 -6.58 9.44
CA LEU A 209 -11.33 -7.11 8.49
C LEU A 209 -11.95 -7.26 7.10
N ILE A 210 -11.26 -6.71 6.09
CA ILE A 210 -11.61 -6.84 4.68
C ILE A 210 -10.52 -7.69 4.02
N VAL A 211 -10.74 -9.00 3.94
CA VAL A 211 -9.76 -9.99 3.45
C VAL A 211 -10.34 -10.72 2.25
N ARG A 212 -9.78 -10.45 1.05
CA ARG A 212 -10.32 -11.06 -0.19
C ARG A 212 -9.88 -12.49 -0.43
N GLY A 213 -8.76 -12.91 0.14
CA GLY A 213 -8.15 -14.24 -0.07
C GLY A 213 -8.16 -15.08 1.20
N ILE A 214 -7.05 -15.75 1.47
CA ILE A 214 -6.94 -16.68 2.60
C ILE A 214 -7.01 -15.92 3.92
N CYS A 215 -7.90 -16.36 4.82
CA CYS A 215 -8.02 -15.86 6.18
C CYS A 215 -7.97 -17.06 7.15
N GLY A 216 -6.93 -17.09 7.99
CA GLY A 216 -6.76 -18.12 9.03
C GLY A 216 -7.42 -17.79 10.35
N LEU A 217 -7.95 -16.56 10.50
CA LEU A 217 -8.70 -16.11 11.66
C LEU A 217 -10.14 -16.62 11.59
N ARG A 218 -10.77 -16.90 12.73
CA ARG A 218 -12.20 -17.19 12.85
C ARG A 218 -12.92 -16.09 13.62
N THR A 219 -14.14 -15.78 13.22
CA THR A 219 -15.00 -14.77 13.84
C THR A 219 -16.09 -15.42 14.69
N GLY A 220 -16.66 -14.67 15.64
CA GLY A 220 -17.84 -15.08 16.41
C GLY A 220 -17.60 -16.28 17.32
N ILE A 221 -16.39 -16.43 17.85
CA ILE A 221 -16.05 -17.40 18.89
C ILE A 221 -16.19 -16.68 20.23
N GLU A 222 -17.11 -17.13 21.06
CA GLU A 222 -17.45 -16.54 22.37
C GLU A 222 -16.21 -16.33 23.26
N GLY A 223 -16.07 -15.11 23.76
CA GLY A 223 -14.94 -14.69 24.60
C GLY A 223 -13.61 -14.49 23.88
N ILE A 224 -13.55 -14.77 22.57
CA ILE A 224 -12.29 -14.72 21.79
C ILE A 224 -12.42 -13.73 20.62
N SER A 225 -13.43 -13.88 19.77
CA SER A 225 -13.55 -13.10 18.55
C SER A 225 -14.96 -12.51 18.33
N ASP A 226 -15.64 -12.21 19.44
CA ASP A 226 -16.98 -11.61 19.43
C ASP A 226 -17.00 -10.23 18.75
N ASN A 227 -15.90 -9.49 18.88
CA ASN A 227 -15.75 -8.15 18.33
C ASN A 227 -15.03 -8.12 16.98
N ILE A 228 -14.85 -9.27 16.32
CA ILE A 228 -14.21 -9.35 15.01
C ILE A 228 -15.22 -9.67 13.94
N THR A 229 -15.26 -8.85 12.90
CA THR A 229 -15.94 -9.17 11.65
C THR A 229 -14.94 -9.38 10.53
N VAL A 230 -15.21 -10.33 9.63
CA VAL A 230 -14.41 -10.56 8.43
C VAL A 230 -15.32 -10.58 7.22
N ARG A 231 -15.00 -9.73 6.24
CA ARG A 231 -15.66 -9.75 4.93
C ARG A 231 -14.68 -9.93 3.80
N SER A 232 -15.15 -10.53 2.72
CA SER A 232 -14.47 -10.64 1.45
C SER A 232 -15.31 -9.97 0.38
N ILE A 233 -14.69 -9.14 -0.45
CA ILE A 233 -15.33 -8.51 -1.61
C ILE A 233 -14.69 -9.08 -2.85
N VAL A 234 -15.51 -9.73 -3.68
CA VAL A 234 -15.12 -10.30 -4.96
C VAL A 234 -16.00 -9.69 -6.04
N GLY A 235 -15.36 -9.12 -7.04
CA GLY A 235 -16.07 -8.43 -8.12
C GLY A 235 -15.22 -8.36 -9.39
N ARG A 236 -15.50 -7.35 -10.22
CA ARG A 236 -14.83 -7.14 -11.50
C ARG A 236 -13.35 -6.83 -11.34
N GLN A 237 -13.00 -6.03 -10.29
CA GLN A 237 -11.63 -5.65 -10.00
C GLN A 237 -11.06 -6.56 -8.90
N LEU A 238 -9.74 -6.79 -8.93
CA LEU A 238 -9.04 -7.47 -7.85
C LEU A 238 -8.76 -6.47 -6.72
N GLU A 239 -9.36 -6.71 -5.56
CA GLU A 239 -9.11 -5.91 -4.36
C GLU A 239 -7.70 -6.18 -3.85
N HIS A 240 -6.75 -5.26 -4.12
CA HIS A 240 -5.32 -5.51 -3.90
C HIS A 240 -4.68 -4.55 -2.90
N SER A 241 -5.27 -3.39 -2.65
CA SER A 241 -4.74 -2.42 -1.69
C SER A 241 -4.67 -2.98 -0.26
N ARG A 242 -3.66 -2.55 0.50
CA ARG A 242 -3.51 -2.83 1.93
C ARG A 242 -3.61 -1.52 2.68
N ILE A 243 -4.61 -1.44 3.56
CA ILE A 243 -4.98 -0.26 4.31
C ILE A 243 -5.22 -0.67 5.76
N PHE A 244 -4.63 0.05 6.70
CA PHE A 244 -4.73 -0.23 8.12
C PHE A 244 -5.09 1.07 8.84
N TRP A 245 -6.26 1.10 9.45
CA TRP A 245 -6.75 2.23 10.19
C TRP A 245 -6.98 1.83 11.66
N PHE A 246 -6.60 2.72 12.56
CA PHE A 246 -6.69 2.55 14.01
C PHE A 246 -7.34 3.79 14.60
N ALA A 247 -8.33 3.61 15.46
CA ALA A 247 -9.06 4.72 16.09
C ALA A 247 -8.19 5.53 17.05
N ASN A 248 -7.25 4.87 17.74
CA ASN A 248 -6.30 5.50 18.66
C ASN A 248 -6.99 6.48 19.63
N GLY A 249 -8.16 6.07 20.14
CA GLY A 249 -8.94 6.88 21.08
C GLY A 249 -9.38 8.25 20.56
N GLY A 250 -9.56 8.39 19.23
CA GLY A 250 -9.99 9.60 18.53
C GLY A 250 -8.88 10.36 17.82
N GLU A 251 -7.63 9.95 17.98
CA GLU A 251 -6.48 10.49 17.22
C GLU A 251 -6.10 9.51 16.10
N GLU A 252 -6.98 9.38 15.12
CA GLU A 252 -6.91 8.38 14.05
C GLU A 252 -5.52 8.21 13.44
N GLN A 253 -5.10 6.95 13.28
CA GLN A 253 -3.87 6.60 12.56
C GLN A 253 -4.19 5.75 11.35
N LEU A 254 -3.66 6.11 10.19
CA LEU A 254 -3.86 5.40 8.94
C LEU A 254 -2.54 5.08 8.28
N TYR A 255 -2.41 3.83 7.86
CA TYR A 255 -1.23 3.32 7.18
C TYR A 255 -1.60 2.61 5.88
N LEU A 256 -0.70 2.72 4.91
CA LEU A 256 -0.70 1.89 3.70
C LEU A 256 0.48 0.95 3.71
N SER A 257 0.38 -0.18 3.02
CA SER A 257 1.46 -1.17 2.97
C SER A 257 1.54 -1.91 1.65
N SER A 258 2.72 -2.44 1.36
CA SER A 258 2.91 -3.48 0.35
C SER A 258 2.69 -4.89 0.92
N ALA A 259 2.69 -5.05 2.24
CA ALA A 259 2.59 -6.31 2.97
C ALA A 259 1.14 -6.73 3.25
N ASP A 260 0.87 -8.03 3.10
CA ASP A 260 -0.22 -8.70 3.79
C ASP A 260 0.26 -9.21 5.15
N TRP A 261 -0.64 -9.54 6.07
CA TRP A 261 -0.28 -10.16 7.34
C TRP A 261 -0.09 -11.68 7.16
N MET A 262 1.01 -12.01 6.50
CA MET A 262 1.44 -13.38 6.21
C MET A 262 2.89 -13.60 6.65
N PRO A 263 3.28 -14.79 7.14
CA PRO A 263 4.65 -15.07 7.54
C PRO A 263 5.68 -14.67 6.48
N ARG A 264 5.43 -15.04 5.22
CA ARG A 264 6.34 -14.69 4.11
C ARG A 264 6.52 -13.20 3.88
N ASN A 265 5.48 -12.37 4.12
CA ASN A 265 5.59 -10.92 3.97
C ASN A 265 6.35 -10.30 5.14
N LEU A 266 6.14 -10.82 6.35
CA LEU A 266 6.71 -10.26 7.56
C LEU A 266 8.14 -10.75 7.85
N ASN A 267 8.55 -11.93 7.29
CA ASN A 267 9.84 -12.56 7.58
C ASN A 267 10.77 -12.64 6.36
N ASP A 268 10.22 -12.91 5.15
CA ASP A 268 11.03 -13.34 4.00
C ASP A 268 11.01 -12.34 2.86
N ARG A 269 10.38 -11.15 3.08
CA ARG A 269 10.27 -10.11 2.06
C ARG A 269 10.67 -8.74 2.59
N VAL A 270 11.22 -7.94 1.69
CA VAL A 270 11.32 -6.50 1.87
C VAL A 270 9.98 -5.88 1.51
N GLU A 271 9.28 -5.41 2.52
CA GLU A 271 7.99 -4.74 2.40
C GLU A 271 8.07 -3.36 3.08
N LEU A 272 7.17 -2.46 2.73
CA LEU A 272 7.04 -1.16 3.36
C LEU A 272 5.64 -0.97 3.95
N PHE A 273 5.63 -0.32 5.10
CA PHE A 273 4.46 0.16 5.81
C PHE A 273 4.69 1.64 6.13
N PHE A 274 3.76 2.51 5.76
CA PHE A 274 3.96 3.94 5.83
C PHE A 274 2.67 4.68 6.22
N PRO A 275 2.77 5.74 7.05
CA PRO A 275 1.63 6.50 7.49
C PRO A 275 1.09 7.39 6.37
N VAL A 276 -0.20 7.69 6.47
CA VAL A 276 -0.87 8.79 5.76
C VAL A 276 -1.19 9.84 6.81
N GLU A 277 -0.58 11.01 6.70
CA GLU A 277 -0.61 12.03 7.76
C GLU A 277 -1.51 13.24 7.43
N THR A 278 -1.80 13.45 6.14
CA THR A 278 -2.65 14.56 5.72
C THR A 278 -4.12 14.23 6.02
N GLU A 279 -4.78 15.06 6.81
CA GLU A 279 -6.17 14.89 7.26
C GLU A 279 -7.14 14.62 6.10
N GLU A 280 -7.02 15.39 5.01
CA GLU A 280 -7.83 15.19 3.81
C GLU A 280 -7.67 13.77 3.24
N HIS A 281 -6.42 13.25 3.19
CA HIS A 281 -6.15 11.90 2.69
C HIS A 281 -6.66 10.83 3.66
N ILE A 282 -6.53 11.05 4.98
CA ILE A 282 -7.10 10.15 6.00
C ILE A 282 -8.61 10.05 5.82
N HIS A 283 -9.32 11.18 5.77
CA HIS A 283 -10.76 11.20 5.57
C HIS A 283 -11.19 10.52 4.27
N ARG A 284 -10.46 10.76 3.17
CA ARG A 284 -10.75 10.13 1.87
C ARG A 284 -10.59 8.60 1.92
N ILE A 285 -9.52 8.10 2.55
CA ILE A 285 -9.27 6.66 2.64
C ILE A 285 -10.21 6.03 3.67
N LYS A 286 -10.56 6.74 4.76
CA LYS A 286 -11.58 6.27 5.73
C LYS A 286 -12.95 6.11 5.04
N ALA A 287 -13.37 7.09 4.24
CA ALA A 287 -14.59 6.99 3.43
C ALA A 287 -14.57 5.80 2.45
N LEU A 288 -13.40 5.48 1.89
CA LEU A 288 -13.20 4.29 1.06
C LEU A 288 -13.40 3.00 1.89
N LEU A 289 -12.81 2.92 3.09
CA LEU A 289 -13.00 1.77 3.99
C LEU A 289 -14.48 1.62 4.39
N ASP A 290 -15.14 2.71 4.74
CA ASP A 290 -16.57 2.73 5.09
C ASP A 290 -17.46 2.28 3.91
N LEU A 291 -17.08 2.62 2.67
CA LEU A 291 -17.77 2.12 1.49
C LEU A 291 -17.63 0.60 1.33
N TYR A 292 -16.43 0.05 1.56
CA TYR A 292 -16.23 -1.40 1.57
C TYR A 292 -17.01 -2.07 2.70
N LEU A 293 -17.09 -1.46 3.89
CA LEU A 293 -17.85 -2.00 5.02
C LEU A 293 -19.37 -1.96 4.78
N ARG A 294 -19.87 -1.05 3.95
CA ARG A 294 -21.29 -0.98 3.57
C ARG A 294 -21.64 -1.84 2.35
N ASP A 295 -20.66 -2.39 1.63
CA ASP A 295 -20.95 -3.24 0.45
C ASP A 295 -21.83 -4.41 0.85
N ASN A 296 -23.02 -4.53 0.19
CA ASN A 296 -23.99 -5.59 0.38
C ASN A 296 -24.33 -6.32 -0.94
N VAL A 297 -23.65 -5.96 -2.03
CA VAL A 297 -23.81 -6.55 -3.36
C VAL A 297 -22.72 -7.57 -3.64
N GLY A 298 -21.44 -7.22 -3.45
CA GLY A 298 -20.28 -8.08 -3.70
C GLY A 298 -19.72 -8.75 -2.45
N ALA A 299 -20.13 -8.31 -1.26
CA ALA A 299 -19.54 -8.77 -0.01
C ALA A 299 -20.06 -10.14 0.46
N HIS A 300 -19.15 -10.91 1.03
CA HIS A 300 -19.40 -12.15 1.73
C HIS A 300 -18.83 -12.06 3.14
N MET A 301 -19.64 -12.38 4.14
CA MET A 301 -19.26 -12.37 5.55
C MET A 301 -18.84 -13.76 6.02
N MET A 302 -17.73 -13.84 6.73
CA MET A 302 -17.29 -15.07 7.38
C MET A 302 -18.23 -15.42 8.53
N GLN A 303 -18.54 -16.70 8.65
CA GLN A 303 -19.30 -17.28 9.76
C GLN A 303 -18.33 -17.94 10.76
N SER A 304 -18.79 -18.21 11.98
CA SER A 304 -17.98 -18.82 13.05
C SER A 304 -17.39 -20.20 12.69
N ASN A 305 -18.04 -20.92 11.78
CA ASN A 305 -17.52 -22.18 11.24
C ASN A 305 -16.47 -22.01 10.11
N GLY A 306 -16.11 -20.76 9.75
CA GLY A 306 -15.14 -20.43 8.71
C GLY A 306 -15.72 -20.40 7.28
N THR A 307 -17.01 -20.68 7.10
CA THR A 307 -17.67 -20.53 5.79
C THR A 307 -18.01 -19.07 5.51
N TYR A 308 -18.17 -18.72 4.24
CA TYR A 308 -18.58 -17.38 3.83
C TYR A 308 -20.02 -17.40 3.30
N ARG A 309 -20.81 -16.42 3.72
CA ARG A 309 -22.15 -16.20 3.19
C ARG A 309 -22.24 -14.82 2.56
N ARG A 310 -22.85 -14.75 1.38
CA ARG A 310 -23.15 -13.48 0.72
C ARG A 310 -24.01 -12.61 1.62
N VAL A 311 -23.67 -11.33 1.73
CA VAL A 311 -24.48 -10.35 2.46
C VAL A 311 -25.83 -10.22 1.75
N ARG A 312 -26.90 -10.39 2.50
CA ARG A 312 -28.29 -10.20 2.04
C ARG A 312 -29.02 -9.44 3.14
N ASN A 313 -29.30 -8.19 2.89
CA ASN A 313 -30.12 -7.35 3.79
C ASN A 313 -31.15 -6.58 2.95
N LYS A 314 -32.06 -5.86 3.65
CA LYS A 314 -33.10 -5.05 3.02
C LYS A 314 -32.69 -3.59 2.83
N LEU A 315 -31.38 -3.27 3.02
CA LEU A 315 -30.83 -1.95 2.81
C LEU A 315 -30.66 -1.66 1.32
N GLU A 316 -30.54 -0.38 0.99
CA GLU A 316 -30.20 0.08 -0.36
C GLU A 316 -28.96 -0.68 -0.88
N PRO A 317 -28.97 -1.12 -2.14
CA PRO A 317 -27.84 -1.82 -2.72
C PRO A 317 -26.61 -0.94 -2.81
N VAL A 318 -25.53 -1.35 -2.18
CA VAL A 318 -24.22 -0.68 -2.25
C VAL A 318 -23.20 -1.65 -2.81
N SER A 319 -22.64 -1.31 -3.98
CA SER A 319 -21.52 -2.01 -4.60
C SER A 319 -20.30 -1.11 -4.55
N ALA A 320 -19.34 -1.42 -3.70
CA ALA A 320 -18.15 -0.60 -3.54
C ALA A 320 -17.40 -0.37 -4.87
N GLN A 321 -17.20 -1.43 -5.66
CA GLN A 321 -16.51 -1.34 -6.95
C GLN A 321 -17.28 -0.51 -7.99
N SER A 322 -18.58 -0.64 -8.07
CA SER A 322 -19.40 0.16 -9.00
C SER A 322 -19.37 1.64 -8.61
N THR A 323 -19.56 1.94 -7.33
CA THR A 323 -19.52 3.31 -6.81
C THR A 323 -18.16 3.95 -7.06
N LEU A 324 -17.06 3.24 -6.79
CA LEU A 324 -15.70 3.75 -7.04
C LEU A 324 -15.43 3.98 -8.53
N TYR A 325 -15.96 3.11 -9.39
CA TYR A 325 -15.84 3.28 -10.84
C TYR A 325 -16.58 4.53 -11.32
N GLU A 326 -17.81 4.74 -10.85
CA GLU A 326 -18.61 5.94 -11.16
C GLU A 326 -17.91 7.21 -10.66
N MET A 327 -17.39 7.20 -9.43
CA MET A 327 -16.60 8.31 -8.87
C MET A 327 -15.37 8.62 -9.73
N ALA A 328 -14.65 7.60 -10.20
CA ALA A 328 -13.49 7.78 -11.07
C ALA A 328 -13.88 8.37 -12.44
N GLN A 329 -15.00 7.95 -13.01
CA GLN A 329 -15.51 8.54 -14.26
C GLN A 329 -15.89 10.01 -14.09
N LEU A 330 -16.56 10.35 -13.00
CA LEU A 330 -16.92 11.74 -12.68
C LEU A 330 -15.68 12.62 -12.49
N ALA A 331 -14.65 12.11 -11.79
CA ALA A 331 -13.39 12.83 -11.62
C ALA A 331 -12.69 13.12 -12.96
N VAL A 332 -12.61 12.15 -13.87
CA VAL A 332 -12.04 12.34 -15.22
C VAL A 332 -12.86 13.37 -16.03
N THR A 333 -14.18 13.38 -15.85
CA THR A 333 -15.05 14.35 -16.53
C THR A 333 -14.86 15.76 -15.95
N ALA A 334 -14.74 15.87 -14.63
CA ALA A 334 -14.46 17.13 -13.95
C ALA A 334 -13.08 17.70 -14.33
N ASP A 335 -12.07 16.87 -14.51
CA ASP A 335 -10.73 17.28 -14.96
C ASP A 335 -10.70 17.83 -16.39
N LYS A 336 -11.68 17.50 -17.21
CA LYS A 336 -11.87 18.08 -18.56
C LYS A 336 -12.59 19.42 -18.55
N LEU A 337 -13.16 19.84 -17.41
CA LEU A 337 -13.80 21.14 -17.27
C LEU A 337 -12.75 22.26 -17.10
N PRO A 338 -13.04 23.51 -17.55
CA PRO A 338 -12.19 24.67 -17.25
C PRO A 338 -11.93 24.80 -15.75
N MET A 339 -10.77 25.32 -15.40
CA MET A 339 -10.26 25.40 -14.02
C MET A 339 -11.25 26.06 -13.04
N GLU A 340 -12.02 27.06 -13.52
CA GLU A 340 -13.08 27.74 -12.77
C GLU A 340 -14.25 26.84 -12.34
N LYS A 341 -14.46 25.71 -13.02
CA LYS A 341 -15.50 24.72 -12.70
C LYS A 341 -14.99 23.53 -11.89
N ARG A 342 -13.66 23.45 -11.65
CA ARG A 342 -13.02 22.35 -10.89
C ARG A 342 -13.04 22.55 -9.37
N LEU A 343 -13.41 23.76 -8.90
CA LEU A 343 -13.37 24.15 -7.48
C LEU A 343 -14.55 23.66 -6.64
N GLN A 344 -15.47 22.87 -7.20
CA GLN A 344 -16.50 22.23 -6.37
C GLN A 344 -15.99 20.89 -5.87
N PRO A 345 -15.98 20.63 -4.52
CA PRO A 345 -15.59 19.36 -3.98
C PRO A 345 -16.50 18.26 -4.54
N VAL A 346 -15.90 17.17 -5.05
CA VAL A 346 -16.59 15.98 -5.58
C VAL A 346 -17.35 15.22 -4.48
N PHE A 347 -17.22 15.65 -3.25
CA PHE A 347 -17.94 15.15 -2.08
C PHE A 347 -18.84 16.26 -1.53
N SER A 348 -20.09 16.32 -2.00
CA SER A 348 -21.11 17.04 -1.23
C SER A 348 -21.39 16.24 0.04
N ARG A 349 -21.25 16.90 1.19
CA ARG A 349 -21.76 16.39 2.46
C ARG A 349 -23.25 16.06 2.28
N ARG A 350 -23.61 14.80 2.36
CA ARG A 350 -24.92 14.31 2.75
C ARG A 350 -24.74 13.24 3.81
#